data_35383063f8934150eedcff9c518f6c22
#
_entry.id   35383063f8934150eedcff9c518f6c22
#
_cell.length_a   1.000
_cell.length_b   1.000
_cell.length_c   1.000
_cell.angle_alpha   90.00
_cell.angle_beta   90.00
_cell.angle_gamma   90.00
#
_symmetry.space_group_name_H-M   'P 1'
#
loop_
_entity.id
_entity.type
_entity.pdbx_description
1 polymer ?
#
loop_
_entity_poly.entity_id
_entity_poly.type
_entity_poly.pdbx_seq_one_letter_code
_entity_poly.pdbx_strand_id
1 'polypeptide(L)'
;MTRFEVPDDRVPMGDTGPHHAVPRIALVMGGGALKGLAHVGALRAIREAGIEPQVYAGSSIGALIAAAAASGRTAEELTERALRVRRRDLFRINHMGMLMERMLSPAIYLEAPLRALCEELVGEGTFEQLGQRLLVSAVDLERGAPVVFGRPGFRDVPVRDAVYASCALPGFFPPGLVGDRVCIDGGTMDNLPVNIAGLEVDAIIAVDVGIADVPHTAGAADQGFAAIFMRAATMMMHAMQQATLDSWTGPPMLLIRPKVSHISWFSFTHSEQLLEVGYETTRQSLRHLLDALAAPGGIFPRQEMEIAVDHDRCTGCGLCAAHYPALMGMDGQRRARPLKMVHTFSPADVSFARCCPVEAITVNAVATRDRVGDELAQLA
;
A
#
# COMPACT_ATOMS: atom_id res chain seq x y z
N MET A 1 -16.96 -16.85 -32.63
CA MET A 1 -16.04 -16.88 -31.47
C MET A 1 -14.62 -16.77 -32.02
N THR A 2 -14.16 -15.58 -32.23
CA THR A 2 -12.81 -15.27 -32.71
C THR A 2 -11.90 -15.16 -31.49
N ARG A 3 -10.90 -16.02 -31.36
CA ARG A 3 -9.85 -15.93 -30.36
C ARG A 3 -9.02 -14.69 -30.65
N PHE A 4 -8.95 -13.77 -29.70
CA PHE A 4 -7.93 -12.71 -29.71
C PHE A 4 -6.59 -13.37 -29.37
N GLU A 5 -5.69 -13.44 -30.36
CA GLU A 5 -4.28 -13.74 -30.11
C GLU A 5 -3.64 -12.48 -29.55
N VAL A 6 -3.11 -12.58 -28.34
CA VAL A 6 -2.27 -11.54 -27.72
C VAL A 6 -0.90 -11.65 -28.37
N PRO A 7 -0.34 -10.56 -28.95
CA PRO A 7 1.02 -10.58 -29.49
C PRO A 7 2.00 -10.95 -28.39
N ASP A 8 2.83 -11.96 -28.64
CA ASP A 8 3.95 -12.35 -27.76
C ASP A 8 5.14 -11.43 -28.01
N ASP A 9 5.19 -10.28 -27.32
CA ASP A 9 6.31 -9.33 -27.36
C ASP A 9 7.50 -9.79 -26.54
N ARG A 10 7.72 -11.08 -26.37
CA ARG A 10 8.97 -11.60 -25.81
C ARG A 10 10.08 -11.41 -26.83
N VAL A 11 10.94 -10.43 -26.58
CA VAL A 11 12.24 -10.35 -27.26
C VAL A 11 12.98 -11.67 -27.03
N PRO A 12 13.44 -12.37 -28.08
CA PRO A 12 14.17 -13.62 -27.91
C PRO A 12 15.43 -13.37 -27.08
N MET A 13 15.49 -13.96 -25.89
CA MET A 13 16.69 -13.98 -25.07
C MET A 13 17.75 -14.82 -25.75
N GLY A 14 18.80 -14.18 -26.23
CA GLY A 14 20.04 -14.86 -26.62
C GLY A 14 20.61 -15.63 -25.45
N ASP A 15 20.97 -16.88 -25.72
CA ASP A 15 21.62 -17.82 -24.80
C ASP A 15 22.93 -17.22 -24.28
N THR A 16 22.90 -16.66 -23.05
CA THR A 16 24.07 -16.27 -22.27
C THR A 16 24.05 -17.10 -21.01
N GLY A 17 25.09 -17.91 -20.80
CA GLY A 17 25.29 -18.79 -19.62
C GLY A 17 25.07 -18.09 -18.27
N PRO A 18 25.25 -18.76 -17.11
CA PRO A 18 24.75 -18.34 -15.81
C PRO A 18 25.45 -17.07 -15.30
N HIS A 19 25.18 -15.94 -15.91
CA HIS A 19 25.32 -14.65 -15.28
C HIS A 19 24.12 -14.53 -14.32
N HIS A 20 24.38 -14.45 -13.02
CA HIS A 20 23.39 -14.02 -12.04
C HIS A 20 22.91 -12.62 -12.48
N ALA A 21 21.90 -12.57 -13.31
CA ALA A 21 21.27 -11.33 -13.69
C ALA A 21 20.76 -10.66 -12.40
N VAL A 22 21.05 -9.37 -12.22
CA VAL A 22 20.56 -8.60 -11.08
C VAL A 22 19.02 -8.70 -11.11
N PRO A 23 18.37 -9.15 -10.02
CA PRO A 23 16.95 -9.35 -10.00
C PRO A 23 16.21 -8.03 -10.29
N ARG A 24 15.21 -8.08 -11.13
CA ARG A 24 14.34 -6.93 -11.41
C ARG A 24 13.37 -6.74 -10.26
N ILE A 25 13.44 -5.61 -9.58
CA ILE A 25 12.63 -5.31 -8.40
C ILE A 25 11.65 -4.17 -8.73
N ALA A 26 10.38 -4.39 -8.37
CA ALA A 26 9.39 -3.31 -8.33
C ALA A 26 9.30 -2.72 -6.92
N LEU A 27 9.25 -1.38 -6.84
CA LEU A 27 8.86 -0.67 -5.62
C LEU A 27 7.41 -0.20 -5.76
N VAL A 28 6.53 -0.76 -4.92
CA VAL A 28 5.10 -0.46 -4.91
C VAL A 28 4.75 0.35 -3.67
N MET A 29 4.13 1.50 -3.86
CA MET A 29 3.77 2.44 -2.81
C MET A 29 2.25 2.60 -2.74
N GLY A 30 1.64 2.23 -1.61
CA GLY A 30 0.20 2.31 -1.40
C GLY A 30 -0.31 3.72 -1.13
N GLY A 31 -1.62 3.92 -1.30
CA GLY A 31 -2.29 5.15 -0.90
C GLY A 31 -2.36 5.31 0.62
N GLY A 32 -2.56 6.52 1.11
CA GLY A 32 -2.61 6.79 2.56
C GLY A 32 -2.64 8.26 2.95
N ALA A 33 -2.96 9.17 2.03
CA ALA A 33 -2.92 10.63 2.22
C ALA A 33 -1.58 11.06 2.86
N LEU A 34 -1.56 11.91 3.90
CA LEU A 34 -0.31 12.39 4.49
C LEU A 34 0.55 11.32 5.18
N LYS A 35 -0.03 10.15 5.53
CA LYS A 35 0.77 9.00 5.99
C LYS A 35 1.79 8.54 4.93
N GLY A 36 1.53 8.86 3.66
CA GLY A 36 2.44 8.60 2.54
C GLY A 36 3.81 9.28 2.65
N LEU A 37 4.01 10.23 3.56
CA LEU A 37 5.35 10.75 3.88
C LEU A 37 6.29 9.63 4.37
N ALA A 38 5.75 8.55 4.95
CA ALA A 38 6.53 7.37 5.29
C ALA A 38 7.16 6.68 4.08
N HIS A 39 6.57 6.82 2.86
CA HIS A 39 7.20 6.32 1.63
C HIS A 39 8.53 7.00 1.31
N VAL A 40 8.67 8.28 1.66
CA VAL A 40 9.93 9.02 1.46
C VAL A 40 11.02 8.43 2.35
N GLY A 41 10.70 8.15 3.62
CA GLY A 41 11.62 7.44 4.52
C GLY A 41 11.96 6.03 4.01
N ALA A 42 10.97 5.29 3.51
CA ALA A 42 11.19 3.98 2.92
C ALA A 42 12.10 4.05 1.68
N LEU A 43 11.87 5.01 0.79
CA LEU A 43 12.71 5.23 -0.40
C LEU A 43 14.17 5.53 -0.02
N ARG A 44 14.38 6.34 1.03
CA ARG A 44 15.72 6.61 1.57
C ARG A 44 16.41 5.33 2.02
N ALA A 45 15.75 4.51 2.85
CA ALA A 45 16.31 3.25 3.32
C ALA A 45 16.64 2.26 2.19
N ILE A 46 15.79 2.17 1.16
CA ILE A 46 15.98 1.32 -0.02
C ILE A 46 17.23 1.76 -0.80
N ARG A 47 17.37 3.07 -1.07
CA ARG A 47 18.53 3.61 -1.80
C ARG A 47 19.82 3.51 -1.01
N GLU A 48 19.80 3.76 0.30
CA GLU A 48 20.97 3.58 1.18
C GLU A 48 21.42 2.11 1.23
N ALA A 49 20.51 1.16 1.05
CA ALA A 49 20.82 -0.26 0.92
C ALA A 49 21.37 -0.63 -0.48
N GLY A 50 21.54 0.32 -1.40
CA GLY A 50 22.03 0.09 -2.76
C GLY A 50 21.02 -0.60 -3.67
N ILE A 51 19.74 -0.55 -3.33
CA ILE A 51 18.67 -1.17 -4.14
C ILE A 51 18.10 -0.10 -5.09
N GLU A 52 18.19 -0.39 -6.38
CA GLU A 52 17.64 0.46 -7.45
C GLU A 52 16.44 -0.25 -8.10
N PRO A 53 15.20 0.14 -7.78
CA PRO A 53 14.01 -0.43 -8.40
C PRO A 53 13.96 -0.12 -9.90
N GLN A 54 13.65 -1.12 -10.73
CA GLN A 54 13.48 -0.97 -12.17
C GLN A 54 12.04 -0.58 -12.56
N VAL A 55 11.08 -0.83 -11.64
CA VAL A 55 9.68 -0.47 -11.79
C VAL A 55 9.22 0.25 -10.53
N TYR A 56 8.64 1.43 -10.71
CA TYR A 56 7.93 2.15 -9.66
C TYR A 56 6.43 2.03 -9.91
N ALA A 57 5.66 1.72 -8.87
CA ALA A 57 4.21 1.66 -8.97
C ALA A 57 3.57 2.32 -7.75
N GLY A 58 2.42 2.93 -7.92
CA GLY A 58 1.73 3.53 -6.79
C GLY A 58 0.28 3.88 -7.03
N SER A 59 -0.40 4.14 -5.91
CA SER A 59 -1.76 4.65 -5.85
C SER A 59 -1.82 5.87 -4.94
N SER A 60 -2.59 6.90 -5.32
CA SER A 60 -2.76 8.11 -4.52
C SER A 60 -1.42 8.78 -4.16
N ILE A 61 -1.19 9.11 -2.89
CA ILE A 61 0.10 9.65 -2.42
C ILE A 61 1.29 8.75 -2.80
N GLY A 62 1.08 7.43 -2.81
CA GLY A 62 2.10 6.48 -3.25
C GLY A 62 2.46 6.68 -4.72
N ALA A 63 1.49 7.00 -5.58
CA ALA A 63 1.74 7.36 -6.98
C ALA A 63 2.54 8.65 -7.10
N LEU A 64 2.27 9.66 -6.27
CA LEU A 64 3.02 10.91 -6.27
C LEU A 64 4.50 10.70 -5.90
N ILE A 65 4.78 9.93 -4.84
CA ILE A 65 6.15 9.65 -4.42
C ILE A 65 6.87 8.73 -5.42
N ALA A 66 6.18 7.70 -5.93
CA ALA A 66 6.71 6.82 -6.97
C ALA A 66 7.05 7.60 -8.25
N ALA A 67 6.17 8.49 -8.68
CA ALA A 67 6.38 9.34 -9.86
C ALA A 67 7.54 10.32 -9.66
N ALA A 68 7.62 10.96 -8.51
CA ALA A 68 8.73 11.85 -8.18
C ALA A 68 10.08 11.10 -8.21
N ALA A 69 10.14 9.89 -7.62
CA ALA A 69 11.33 9.04 -7.66
C ALA A 69 11.69 8.61 -9.09
N ALA A 70 10.71 8.19 -9.89
CA ALA A 70 10.90 7.81 -11.30
C ALA A 70 11.30 8.99 -12.20
N SER A 71 10.92 10.22 -11.81
CA SER A 71 11.35 11.48 -12.47
C SER A 71 12.74 11.95 -12.03
N GLY A 72 13.45 11.19 -11.18
CA GLY A 72 14.82 11.47 -10.77
C GLY A 72 14.96 12.30 -9.48
N ARG A 73 13.87 12.57 -8.73
CA ARG A 73 13.98 13.23 -7.42
C ARG A 73 14.73 12.35 -6.45
N THR A 74 15.65 12.92 -5.70
CA THR A 74 16.37 12.20 -4.65
C THR A 74 15.53 12.05 -3.38
N ALA A 75 15.91 11.12 -2.51
CA ALA A 75 15.24 10.95 -1.22
C ALA A 75 15.42 12.18 -0.32
N GLU A 76 16.56 12.87 -0.45
CA GLU A 76 16.89 14.10 0.29
C GLU A 76 15.98 15.25 -0.14
N GLU A 77 15.81 15.47 -1.47
CA GLU A 77 14.91 16.50 -2.00
C GLU A 77 13.46 16.25 -1.55
N LEU A 78 13.01 15.00 -1.60
CA LEU A 78 11.68 14.61 -1.15
C LEU A 78 11.51 14.77 0.37
N THR A 79 12.55 14.47 1.16
CA THR A 79 12.55 14.67 2.61
C THR A 79 12.43 16.14 2.94
N GLU A 80 13.25 17.00 2.30
CA GLU A 80 13.21 18.44 2.51
C GLU A 80 11.83 19.01 2.15
N ARG A 81 11.25 18.56 1.03
CA ARG A 81 9.92 18.99 0.61
C ARG A 81 8.82 18.50 1.56
N ALA A 82 8.92 17.26 2.05
CA ALA A 82 7.98 16.68 3.00
C ALA A 82 7.93 17.44 4.33
N LEU A 83 9.09 17.90 4.82
CA LEU A 83 9.19 18.71 6.05
C LEU A 83 8.60 20.12 5.91
N ARG A 84 8.52 20.64 4.67
CA ARG A 84 7.97 21.96 4.36
C ARG A 84 6.49 21.94 4.02
N VAL A 85 5.88 20.75 3.81
CA VAL A 85 4.47 20.65 3.40
C VAL A 85 3.55 21.21 4.48
N ARG A 86 2.61 22.07 4.08
CA ARG A 86 1.62 22.69 4.96
C ARG A 86 0.23 22.43 4.42
N ARG A 87 -0.76 22.52 5.31
CA ARG A 87 -2.17 22.31 4.96
C ARG A 87 -2.63 23.14 3.75
N ARG A 88 -2.23 24.40 3.67
CA ARG A 88 -2.58 25.32 2.58
C ARG A 88 -2.02 24.92 1.22
N ASP A 89 -0.95 24.10 1.21
CA ASP A 89 -0.29 23.63 -0.02
C ASP A 89 -1.10 22.53 -0.71
N LEU A 90 -2.06 21.92 0.01
CA LEU A 90 -2.90 20.83 -0.49
C LEU A 90 -4.40 21.14 -0.35
N PHE A 91 -4.83 21.70 0.78
CA PHE A 91 -6.22 21.79 1.18
C PHE A 91 -6.71 23.24 1.23
N ARG A 92 -7.15 23.76 0.08
CA ARG A 92 -7.86 25.05 -0.02
C ARG A 92 -9.33 24.78 -0.29
N ILE A 93 -10.19 25.21 0.66
CA ILE A 93 -11.63 24.93 0.57
C ILE A 93 -12.23 25.69 -0.62
N ASN A 94 -13.09 25.01 -1.37
CA ASN A 94 -13.88 25.57 -2.47
C ASN A 94 -15.13 26.28 -1.93
N HIS A 95 -14.94 27.39 -1.23
CA HIS A 95 -16.05 28.14 -0.62
C HIS A 95 -17.10 28.58 -1.64
N MET A 96 -16.67 28.98 -2.84
CA MET A 96 -17.56 29.48 -3.87
C MET A 96 -18.40 28.34 -4.46
N GLY A 97 -17.81 27.22 -4.81
CA GLY A 97 -18.54 26.03 -5.29
C GLY A 97 -19.51 25.50 -4.25
N MET A 98 -19.09 25.40 -2.99
CA MET A 98 -19.98 24.96 -1.91
C MET A 98 -21.14 25.92 -1.64
N LEU A 99 -20.95 27.24 -1.85
CA LEU A 99 -22.02 28.23 -1.69
C LEU A 99 -23.01 28.20 -2.85
N MET A 100 -22.51 28.11 -4.09
CA MET A 100 -23.34 28.20 -5.31
C MET A 100 -23.95 26.86 -5.70
N GLU A 101 -23.22 25.79 -5.61
CA GLU A 101 -23.59 24.46 -6.09
C GLU A 101 -24.09 23.56 -4.96
N ARG A 102 -23.82 23.91 -3.69
CA ARG A 102 -24.19 23.14 -2.50
C ARG A 102 -23.78 21.67 -2.63
N MET A 103 -24.72 20.73 -2.64
CA MET A 103 -24.47 19.30 -2.78
C MET A 103 -24.10 18.86 -4.20
N LEU A 104 -24.19 19.73 -5.19
CA LEU A 104 -23.73 19.47 -6.57
C LEU A 104 -22.25 19.82 -6.77
N SER A 105 -21.61 20.47 -5.80
CA SER A 105 -20.17 20.72 -5.86
C SER A 105 -19.40 19.39 -5.94
N PRO A 106 -18.52 19.20 -6.93
CA PRO A 106 -17.83 17.94 -7.14
C PRO A 106 -16.84 17.60 -6.02
N ALA A 107 -16.42 18.59 -5.22
CA ALA A 107 -15.42 18.39 -4.19
C ALA A 107 -15.39 19.53 -3.14
N ILE A 108 -14.84 19.17 -1.96
CA ILE A 108 -14.64 20.11 -0.85
C ILE A 108 -13.45 21.04 -1.11
N TYR A 109 -12.39 20.54 -1.75
CA TYR A 109 -11.14 21.28 -1.97
C TYR A 109 -10.96 21.63 -3.45
N LEU A 110 -10.23 22.73 -3.68
CA LEU A 110 -9.79 23.14 -5.02
C LEU A 110 -8.69 22.18 -5.52
N GLU A 111 -8.71 21.90 -6.82
CA GLU A 111 -7.69 21.03 -7.45
C GLU A 111 -6.31 21.70 -7.59
N ALA A 112 -6.29 23.03 -7.79
CA ALA A 112 -5.09 23.77 -8.16
C ALA A 112 -3.89 23.56 -7.22
N PRO A 113 -4.03 23.54 -5.87
CA PRO A 113 -2.90 23.30 -5.00
C PRO A 113 -2.27 21.90 -5.18
N LEU A 114 -3.10 20.86 -5.29
CA LEU A 114 -2.62 19.49 -5.49
C LEU A 114 -1.98 19.31 -6.89
N ARG A 115 -2.57 19.91 -7.94
CA ARG A 115 -1.98 19.92 -9.30
C ARG A 115 -0.61 20.61 -9.31
N ALA A 116 -0.49 21.75 -8.64
CA ALA A 116 0.79 22.46 -8.52
C ALA A 116 1.86 21.60 -7.83
N LEU A 117 1.49 20.84 -6.78
CA LEU A 117 2.42 19.92 -6.12
C LEU A 117 2.81 18.76 -7.06
N CYS A 118 1.87 18.19 -7.81
CA CYS A 118 2.19 17.16 -8.81
C CYS A 118 3.16 17.69 -9.86
N GLU A 119 2.92 18.89 -10.39
CA GLU A 119 3.78 19.53 -11.37
C GLU A 119 5.18 19.84 -10.81
N GLU A 120 5.26 20.36 -9.59
CA GLU A 120 6.52 20.65 -8.87
C GLU A 120 7.39 19.39 -8.73
N LEU A 121 6.80 18.26 -8.36
CA LEU A 121 7.54 17.04 -8.04
C LEU A 121 7.85 16.19 -9.26
N VAL A 122 6.97 16.16 -10.26
CA VAL A 122 7.03 15.23 -11.39
C VAL A 122 7.47 15.92 -12.69
N GLY A 123 7.13 17.20 -12.87
CA GLY A 123 7.37 17.95 -14.11
C GLY A 123 6.32 17.71 -15.19
N GLU A 124 6.64 18.08 -16.43
CA GLU A 124 5.69 18.10 -17.56
C GLU A 124 5.73 16.86 -18.47
N GLY A 125 6.68 15.93 -18.24
CA GLY A 125 6.92 14.77 -19.11
C GLY A 125 5.77 13.76 -19.15
N THR A 126 5.77 12.95 -20.22
CA THR A 126 4.91 11.77 -20.37
C THR A 126 5.60 10.52 -19.79
N PHE A 127 4.86 9.41 -19.63
CA PHE A 127 5.45 8.13 -19.21
C PHE A 127 6.49 7.58 -20.19
N GLU A 128 6.43 7.95 -21.47
CA GLU A 128 7.42 7.54 -22.48
C GLU A 128 8.76 8.25 -22.31
N GLN A 129 8.73 9.46 -21.76
CA GLN A 129 9.90 10.31 -21.55
C GLN A 129 10.62 10.04 -20.22
N LEU A 130 10.00 9.26 -19.33
CA LEU A 130 10.65 8.89 -18.06
C LEU A 130 11.81 7.92 -18.31
N GLY A 131 12.93 8.14 -17.62
CA GLY A 131 14.07 7.23 -17.61
C GLY A 131 13.82 5.91 -16.85
N GLN A 132 12.78 5.88 -16.03
CA GLN A 132 12.39 4.75 -15.20
C GLN A 132 10.96 4.31 -15.52
N ARG A 133 10.70 3.01 -15.36
CA ARG A 133 9.35 2.47 -15.54
C ARG A 133 8.45 2.90 -14.39
N LEU A 134 7.34 3.58 -14.71
CA LEU A 134 6.36 4.04 -13.73
C LEU A 134 4.98 3.49 -14.08
N LEU A 135 4.23 3.06 -13.05
CA LEU A 135 2.84 2.63 -13.13
C LEU A 135 2.02 3.42 -12.11
N VAL A 136 0.97 4.09 -12.56
CA VAL A 136 0.07 4.88 -11.71
C VAL A 136 -1.34 4.31 -11.80
N SER A 137 -1.85 3.83 -10.65
CA SER A 137 -3.21 3.29 -10.55
C SER A 137 -4.22 4.44 -10.39
N ALA A 138 -5.31 4.40 -11.15
CA ALA A 138 -6.46 5.28 -11.02
C ALA A 138 -7.75 4.49 -11.34
N VAL A 139 -8.91 5.13 -11.17
CA VAL A 139 -10.21 4.55 -11.55
C VAL A 139 -10.91 5.47 -12.53
N ASP A 140 -11.28 4.93 -13.69
CA ASP A 140 -12.15 5.62 -14.66
C ASP A 140 -13.56 5.67 -14.10
N LEU A 141 -14.00 6.87 -13.74
CA LEU A 141 -15.27 7.09 -13.04
C LEU A 141 -16.48 6.78 -13.92
N GLU A 142 -16.39 7.07 -15.21
CA GLU A 142 -17.49 6.87 -16.15
C GLU A 142 -17.66 5.40 -16.54
N ARG A 143 -16.53 4.67 -16.65
CA ARG A 143 -16.54 3.25 -17.02
C ARG A 143 -16.63 2.32 -15.81
N GLY A 144 -16.40 2.85 -14.60
CA GLY A 144 -16.38 2.04 -13.36
C GLY A 144 -15.28 0.98 -13.37
N ALA A 145 -14.11 1.28 -13.96
CA ALA A 145 -13.04 0.31 -14.18
C ALA A 145 -11.69 0.86 -13.73
N PRO A 146 -10.77 0.01 -13.23
CA PRO A 146 -9.41 0.42 -12.95
C PRO A 146 -8.68 0.79 -14.25
N VAL A 147 -7.84 1.80 -14.18
CA VAL A 147 -6.92 2.19 -15.24
C VAL A 147 -5.51 2.32 -14.66
N VAL A 148 -4.51 1.82 -15.40
CA VAL A 148 -3.10 1.92 -15.01
C VAL A 148 -2.34 2.67 -16.07
N PHE A 149 -2.03 3.92 -15.76
CA PHE A 149 -1.19 4.76 -16.60
C PHE A 149 0.26 4.26 -16.54
N GLY A 150 0.97 4.38 -17.67
CA GLY A 150 2.30 3.79 -17.87
C GLY A 150 2.29 2.41 -18.54
N ARG A 151 1.12 1.77 -18.71
CA ARG A 151 0.93 0.55 -19.52
C ARG A 151 0.80 0.92 -21.02
N PRO A 152 1.04 -0.02 -21.94
CA PRO A 152 0.80 0.20 -23.36
C PRO A 152 -0.60 0.80 -23.61
N GLY A 153 -0.68 1.83 -24.45
CA GLY A 153 -1.90 2.60 -24.73
C GLY A 153 -2.21 3.72 -23.71
N PHE A 154 -1.39 3.85 -22.64
CA PHE A 154 -1.55 4.88 -21.59
C PHE A 154 -0.19 5.49 -21.21
N ARG A 155 0.75 5.59 -22.15
CA ARG A 155 2.10 6.12 -21.91
C ARG A 155 2.32 7.52 -22.48
N ASP A 156 1.49 7.94 -23.39
CA ASP A 156 1.54 9.24 -24.10
C ASP A 156 0.85 10.38 -23.33
N VAL A 157 0.31 10.10 -22.13
CA VAL A 157 -0.33 11.10 -21.27
C VAL A 157 0.68 11.74 -20.31
N PRO A 158 0.46 13.03 -19.90
CA PRO A 158 1.31 13.67 -18.91
C PRO A 158 1.28 12.93 -17.56
N VAL A 159 2.46 12.66 -17.00
CA VAL A 159 2.56 11.94 -15.70
C VAL A 159 1.88 12.71 -14.58
N ARG A 160 2.03 14.05 -14.55
CA ARG A 160 1.41 14.92 -13.54
C ARG A 160 -0.12 14.81 -13.52
N ASP A 161 -0.77 14.64 -14.67
CA ASP A 161 -2.23 14.54 -14.76
C ASP A 161 -2.71 13.18 -14.26
N ALA A 162 -2.01 12.11 -14.62
CA ALA A 162 -2.27 10.76 -14.11
C ALA A 162 -2.08 10.68 -12.59
N VAL A 163 -1.01 11.31 -12.06
CA VAL A 163 -0.72 11.37 -10.62
C VAL A 163 -1.79 12.19 -9.89
N TYR A 164 -2.20 13.35 -10.44
CA TYR A 164 -3.30 14.10 -9.87
C TYR A 164 -4.58 13.26 -9.82
N ALA A 165 -4.96 12.61 -10.92
CA ALA A 165 -6.13 11.75 -10.99
C ALA A 165 -6.07 10.61 -9.96
N SER A 166 -4.90 9.98 -9.82
CA SER A 166 -4.65 8.96 -8.79
C SER A 166 -4.79 9.50 -7.35
N CYS A 167 -4.59 10.79 -7.12
CA CYS A 167 -4.74 11.46 -5.83
C CYS A 167 -6.11 12.14 -5.64
N ALA A 168 -6.98 12.09 -6.64
CA ALA A 168 -8.29 12.74 -6.61
C ALA A 168 -9.30 11.92 -5.78
N LEU A 169 -9.12 11.95 -4.44
CA LEU A 169 -9.99 11.25 -3.50
C LEU A 169 -11.43 11.73 -3.62
N PRO A 170 -12.40 10.84 -3.89
CA PRO A 170 -13.80 11.20 -4.11
C PRO A 170 -14.40 12.04 -2.98
N GLY A 171 -15.06 13.12 -3.33
CA GLY A 171 -15.64 14.08 -2.40
C GLY A 171 -14.66 15.10 -1.83
N PHE A 172 -13.35 14.82 -1.86
CA PHE A 172 -12.30 15.73 -1.39
C PHE A 172 -11.73 16.58 -2.52
N PHE A 173 -11.39 15.98 -3.64
CA PHE A 173 -10.86 16.65 -4.82
C PHE A 173 -11.71 16.37 -6.06
N PRO A 174 -11.82 17.33 -6.99
CA PRO A 174 -12.49 17.08 -8.27
C PRO A 174 -11.81 15.94 -9.03
N PRO A 175 -12.57 15.11 -9.78
CA PRO A 175 -11.97 14.10 -10.66
C PRO A 175 -10.96 14.72 -11.63
N GLY A 176 -9.88 13.99 -11.92
CA GLY A 176 -8.88 14.39 -12.90
C GLY A 176 -9.27 13.98 -14.32
N LEU A 177 -9.02 14.85 -15.30
CA LEU A 177 -9.10 14.48 -16.71
C LEU A 177 -7.71 14.04 -17.20
N VAL A 178 -7.61 12.81 -17.73
CA VAL A 178 -6.38 12.26 -18.30
C VAL A 178 -6.68 11.70 -19.69
N GLY A 179 -6.22 12.39 -20.73
CA GLY A 179 -6.68 12.12 -22.09
C GLY A 179 -8.20 12.37 -22.20
N ASP A 180 -8.95 11.34 -22.58
CA ASP A 180 -10.40 11.34 -22.70
C ASP A 180 -11.13 10.75 -21.49
N ARG A 181 -10.41 10.49 -20.37
CA ARG A 181 -10.96 9.78 -19.19
C ARG A 181 -11.10 10.67 -17.99
N VAL A 182 -12.25 10.60 -17.36
CA VAL A 182 -12.53 11.21 -16.06
C VAL A 182 -12.15 10.22 -14.96
N CYS A 183 -11.08 10.51 -14.24
CA CYS A 183 -10.48 9.55 -13.30
C CYS A 183 -10.51 10.07 -11.86
N ILE A 184 -10.60 9.13 -10.93
CA ILE A 184 -10.55 9.35 -9.49
C ILE A 184 -9.43 8.51 -8.85
N ASP A 185 -9.21 8.69 -7.56
CA ASP A 185 -8.17 8.02 -6.76
C ASP A 185 -8.16 6.50 -6.96
N GLY A 186 -6.98 5.98 -7.30
CA GLY A 186 -6.75 4.56 -7.55
C GLY A 186 -7.03 3.68 -6.35
N GLY A 187 -6.82 4.20 -5.13
CA GLY A 187 -7.09 3.50 -3.89
C GLY A 187 -8.56 3.09 -3.73
N THR A 188 -9.46 3.69 -4.50
CA THR A 188 -10.88 3.30 -4.52
C THR A 188 -11.07 1.84 -4.95
N MET A 189 -10.20 1.30 -5.82
CA MET A 189 -10.27 -0.09 -6.29
C MET A 189 -8.99 -0.88 -6.00
N ASP A 190 -7.81 -0.25 -6.08
CA ASP A 190 -6.52 -0.90 -5.85
C ASP A 190 -5.56 0.07 -5.14
N ASN A 191 -5.57 -0.01 -3.81
CA ASN A 191 -4.77 0.88 -2.98
C ASN A 191 -3.28 0.51 -2.94
N LEU A 192 -2.93 -0.74 -3.22
CA LEU A 192 -1.55 -1.25 -3.26
C LEU A 192 -1.38 -2.07 -4.55
N PRO A 193 -1.02 -1.45 -5.69
CA PRO A 193 -1.11 -2.05 -7.02
C PRO A 193 -0.02 -3.10 -7.32
N VAL A 194 0.07 -4.11 -6.45
CA VAL A 194 1.08 -5.19 -6.53
C VAL A 194 0.85 -6.11 -7.73
N ASN A 195 -0.42 -6.38 -8.09
CA ASN A 195 -0.74 -7.27 -9.21
C ASN A 195 -0.15 -6.76 -10.54
N ILE A 196 -0.30 -5.46 -10.79
CA ILE A 196 0.21 -4.82 -12.02
C ILE A 196 1.73 -4.73 -12.00
N ALA A 197 2.31 -4.36 -10.86
CA ALA A 197 3.75 -4.24 -10.72
C ALA A 197 4.48 -5.59 -10.84
N GLY A 198 3.82 -6.68 -10.40
CA GLY A 198 4.38 -8.03 -10.42
C GLY A 198 4.47 -8.69 -11.79
N LEU A 199 3.86 -8.11 -12.84
CA LEU A 199 3.83 -8.75 -14.16
C LEU A 199 5.18 -8.80 -14.88
N GLU A 200 6.13 -7.95 -14.51
CA GLU A 200 7.36 -7.73 -15.28
C GLU A 200 8.63 -7.78 -14.41
N VAL A 201 8.55 -8.31 -13.20
CA VAL A 201 9.65 -8.30 -12.22
C VAL A 201 9.83 -9.64 -11.52
N ASP A 202 11.02 -9.82 -10.93
CA ASP A 202 11.38 -11.03 -10.20
C ASP A 202 11.01 -10.96 -8.72
N ALA A 203 10.87 -9.74 -8.18
CA ALA A 203 10.45 -9.50 -6.79
C ALA A 203 9.78 -8.13 -6.62
N ILE A 204 9.01 -7.99 -5.54
CA ILE A 204 8.34 -6.74 -5.16
C ILE A 204 8.81 -6.32 -3.77
N ILE A 205 9.09 -5.02 -3.62
CA ILE A 205 9.11 -4.33 -2.32
C ILE A 205 7.83 -3.49 -2.27
N ALA A 206 6.88 -3.87 -1.41
CA ALA A 206 5.60 -3.18 -1.26
C ALA A 206 5.56 -2.42 0.07
N VAL A 207 5.26 -1.12 0.03
CA VAL A 207 5.14 -0.27 1.22
C VAL A 207 3.69 0.14 1.40
N ASP A 208 3.06 -0.35 2.47
CA ASP A 208 1.65 -0.15 2.79
C ASP A 208 1.52 0.75 4.04
N VAL A 209 1.10 2.00 3.83
CA VAL A 209 1.01 3.04 4.89
C VAL A 209 -0.42 3.45 5.23
N GLY A 210 -1.39 3.12 4.38
CA GLY A 210 -2.73 3.71 4.43
C GLY A 210 -3.73 2.92 5.24
N ILE A 211 -3.96 1.70 4.82
CA ILE A 211 -5.11 0.89 5.21
C ILE A 211 -4.71 -0.49 5.75
N ALA A 212 -3.43 -0.70 6.03
CA ALA A 212 -2.94 -1.94 6.63
C ALA A 212 -3.67 -2.29 7.94
N ASP A 213 -4.13 -1.27 8.65
CA ASP A 213 -4.81 -1.40 9.93
C ASP A 213 -5.97 -0.41 10.05
N VAL A 214 -7.16 -0.91 10.45
CA VAL A 214 -8.35 -0.09 10.75
C VAL A 214 -8.61 -0.17 12.25
N PRO A 215 -8.02 0.72 13.07
CA PRO A 215 -8.10 0.63 14.51
C PRO A 215 -9.54 0.83 15.02
N HIS A 216 -9.84 0.27 16.18
CA HIS A 216 -11.08 0.57 16.90
C HIS A 216 -11.16 2.08 17.18
N THR A 217 -12.32 2.67 16.91
CA THR A 217 -12.57 4.10 17.14
C THR A 217 -13.88 4.24 17.91
N ALA A 218 -13.77 4.49 19.22
CA ALA A 218 -14.93 4.80 20.04
C ALA A 218 -15.56 6.14 19.60
N GLY A 219 -16.87 6.24 19.63
CA GLY A 219 -17.59 7.46 19.25
C GLY A 219 -17.51 7.81 17.76
N ALA A 220 -17.20 6.87 16.88
CA ALA A 220 -17.12 7.11 15.44
C ALA A 220 -18.43 7.67 14.85
N ALA A 221 -19.60 7.27 15.42
CA ALA A 221 -20.91 7.75 14.97
C ALA A 221 -21.13 9.23 15.26
N ASP A 222 -20.46 9.80 16.26
CA ASP A 222 -20.63 11.18 16.71
C ASP A 222 -19.78 12.17 15.91
N GLN A 223 -18.91 11.68 15.01
CA GLN A 223 -17.97 12.50 14.24
C GLN A 223 -18.56 13.12 12.96
N GLY A 224 -19.84 12.87 12.69
CA GLY A 224 -20.57 13.42 11.53
C GLY A 224 -20.35 12.66 10.23
N PHE A 225 -21.15 13.02 9.20
CA PHE A 225 -21.25 12.29 7.93
C PHE A 225 -19.90 12.03 7.25
N ALA A 226 -19.06 13.05 7.11
CA ALA A 226 -17.78 12.91 6.38
C ALA A 226 -16.85 11.90 7.05
N ALA A 227 -16.77 11.91 8.38
CA ALA A 227 -15.95 10.98 9.14
C ALA A 227 -16.49 9.54 9.05
N ILE A 228 -17.80 9.35 9.15
CA ILE A 228 -18.47 8.05 8.98
C ILE A 228 -18.21 7.51 7.58
N PHE A 229 -18.42 8.35 6.55
CA PHE A 229 -18.19 7.96 5.15
C PHE A 229 -16.72 7.56 4.91
N MET A 230 -15.76 8.38 5.36
CA MET A 230 -14.34 8.07 5.23
C MET A 230 -13.93 6.79 5.95
N ARG A 231 -14.51 6.54 7.14
CA ARG A 231 -14.26 5.30 7.85
C ARG A 231 -14.80 4.09 7.09
N ALA A 232 -16.02 4.17 6.56
CA ALA A 232 -16.62 3.11 5.75
C ALA A 232 -15.80 2.85 4.48
N ALA A 233 -15.39 3.90 3.77
CA ALA A 233 -14.52 3.81 2.59
C ALA A 233 -13.17 3.14 2.93
N THR A 234 -12.54 3.53 4.06
CA THR A 234 -11.30 2.90 4.52
C THR A 234 -11.48 1.40 4.81
N MET A 235 -12.61 1.00 5.40
CA MET A 235 -12.93 -0.42 5.64
C MET A 235 -13.09 -1.20 4.34
N MET A 236 -13.79 -0.62 3.34
CA MET A 236 -13.96 -1.24 2.02
C MET A 236 -12.61 -1.38 1.30
N MET A 237 -11.80 -0.33 1.27
CA MET A 237 -10.45 -0.36 0.68
C MET A 237 -9.55 -1.39 1.38
N HIS A 238 -9.61 -1.48 2.73
CA HIS A 238 -8.87 -2.49 3.49
C HIS A 238 -9.30 -3.91 3.10
N ALA A 239 -10.60 -4.18 3.03
CA ALA A 239 -11.11 -5.50 2.66
C ALA A 239 -10.68 -5.92 1.24
N MET A 240 -10.73 -4.99 0.28
CA MET A 240 -10.28 -5.24 -1.10
C MET A 240 -8.77 -5.50 -1.16
N GLN A 241 -7.96 -4.68 -0.50
CA GLN A 241 -6.51 -4.88 -0.44
C GLN A 241 -6.15 -6.20 0.25
N GLN A 242 -6.83 -6.55 1.34
CA GLN A 242 -6.59 -7.81 2.03
C GLN A 242 -6.94 -9.01 1.13
N ALA A 243 -8.04 -8.97 0.38
CA ALA A 243 -8.40 -10.02 -0.58
C ALA A 243 -7.31 -10.21 -1.66
N THR A 244 -6.70 -9.12 -2.12
CA THR A 244 -5.57 -9.18 -3.06
C THR A 244 -4.35 -9.87 -2.42
N LEU A 245 -4.02 -9.53 -1.18
CA LEU A 245 -2.87 -10.12 -0.48
C LEU A 245 -3.11 -11.59 -0.11
N ASP A 246 -4.33 -11.95 0.32
CA ASP A 246 -4.70 -13.33 0.67
C ASP A 246 -4.64 -14.27 -0.56
N SER A 247 -4.92 -13.73 -1.75
CA SER A 247 -4.88 -14.47 -3.02
C SER A 247 -3.58 -14.30 -3.79
N TRP A 248 -2.52 -13.76 -3.18
CA TRP A 248 -1.27 -13.45 -3.87
C TRP A 248 -0.55 -14.70 -4.39
N THR A 249 -0.36 -14.76 -5.70
CA THR A 249 0.37 -15.83 -6.42
C THR A 249 1.47 -15.29 -7.33
N GLY A 250 1.75 -13.97 -7.25
CA GLY A 250 2.80 -13.32 -8.03
C GLY A 250 4.22 -13.60 -7.50
N PRO A 251 5.21 -12.84 -7.98
CA PRO A 251 6.60 -12.98 -7.53
C PRO A 251 6.73 -12.74 -6.02
N PRO A 252 7.83 -13.19 -5.39
CA PRO A 252 8.06 -12.96 -3.97
C PRO A 252 7.96 -11.46 -3.64
N MET A 253 7.26 -11.15 -2.53
CA MET A 253 6.97 -9.78 -2.12
C MET A 253 7.46 -9.53 -0.70
N LEU A 254 8.33 -8.52 -0.53
CA LEU A 254 8.65 -7.97 0.79
C LEU A 254 7.60 -6.91 1.12
N LEU A 255 6.66 -7.22 2.00
CA LEU A 255 5.60 -6.32 2.43
C LEU A 255 6.01 -5.56 3.69
N ILE A 256 6.16 -4.25 3.54
CA ILE A 256 6.59 -3.32 4.59
C ILE A 256 5.38 -2.54 5.07
N ARG A 257 5.07 -2.63 6.36
CA ARG A 257 3.94 -1.96 7.02
C ARG A 257 4.41 -1.05 8.14
N PRO A 258 4.76 0.21 7.86
CA PRO A 258 5.08 1.20 8.89
C PRO A 258 3.89 1.39 9.84
N LYS A 259 4.14 1.40 11.15
CA LYS A 259 3.09 1.52 12.18
C LYS A 259 2.61 2.96 12.31
N VAL A 260 1.80 3.42 11.35
CA VAL A 260 1.29 4.79 11.25
C VAL A 260 -0.25 4.89 11.38
N SER A 261 -0.92 3.81 11.78
CA SER A 261 -2.39 3.76 11.89
C SER A 261 -2.96 4.75 12.92
N HIS A 262 -2.20 5.08 13.97
CA HIS A 262 -2.57 6.04 15.01
C HIS A 262 -2.49 7.51 14.54
N ILE A 263 -1.86 7.79 13.41
CA ILE A 263 -1.74 9.13 12.83
C ILE A 263 -2.95 9.37 11.91
N SER A 264 -3.59 10.53 12.04
CA SER A 264 -4.70 10.92 11.16
C SER A 264 -4.23 11.11 9.71
N TRP A 265 -5.09 10.76 8.75
CA TRP A 265 -4.86 10.90 7.31
C TRP A 265 -4.48 12.33 6.88
N PHE A 266 -4.91 13.34 7.64
CA PHE A 266 -4.72 14.77 7.34
C PHE A 266 -3.85 15.48 8.39
N SER A 267 -2.98 14.75 9.09
CA SER A 267 -2.09 15.33 10.09
C SER A 267 -0.82 15.89 9.46
N PHE A 268 -0.59 17.20 9.62
CA PHE A 268 0.61 17.92 9.18
C PHE A 268 1.69 18.07 10.26
N THR A 269 1.41 17.61 11.47
CA THR A 269 2.29 17.79 12.64
C THR A 269 3.21 16.60 12.88
N HIS A 270 3.11 15.54 12.07
CA HIS A 270 3.84 14.29 12.27
C HIS A 270 4.78 13.96 11.10
N SER A 271 5.17 14.97 10.30
CA SER A 271 5.99 14.72 9.10
C SER A 271 7.32 14.05 9.43
N GLU A 272 8.06 14.53 10.42
CA GLU A 272 9.32 13.92 10.86
C GLU A 272 9.13 12.50 11.36
N GLN A 273 8.09 12.26 12.18
CA GLN A 273 7.78 10.93 12.70
C GLN A 273 7.44 9.96 11.57
N LEU A 274 6.67 10.40 10.57
CA LEU A 274 6.29 9.56 9.41
C LEU A 274 7.52 9.17 8.58
N LEU A 275 8.41 10.13 8.31
CA LEU A 275 9.68 9.89 7.62
C LEU A 275 10.53 8.86 8.36
N GLU A 276 10.68 9.03 9.68
CA GLU A 276 11.52 8.16 10.51
C GLU A 276 10.93 6.76 10.64
N VAL A 277 9.63 6.63 10.92
CA VAL A 277 8.95 5.32 11.00
C VAL A 277 9.03 4.59 9.66
N GLY A 278 8.86 5.30 8.54
CA GLY A 278 9.02 4.73 7.20
C GLY A 278 10.44 4.20 6.96
N TYR A 279 11.45 5.01 7.32
CA TYR A 279 12.85 4.64 7.19
C TYR A 279 13.22 3.42 8.05
N GLU A 280 12.97 3.49 9.36
CA GLU A 280 13.37 2.43 10.29
C GLU A 280 12.65 1.10 10.02
N THR A 281 11.32 1.16 9.74
CA THR A 281 10.58 -0.07 9.39
C THR A 281 11.13 -0.70 8.12
N THR A 282 11.46 0.11 7.11
CA THR A 282 12.00 -0.40 5.85
C THR A 282 13.39 -0.97 6.06
N ARG A 283 14.30 -0.26 6.74
CA ARG A 283 15.65 -0.70 7.06
C ARG A 283 15.65 -2.06 7.78
N GLN A 284 14.70 -2.24 8.73
CA GLN A 284 14.54 -3.52 9.43
C GLN A 284 13.99 -4.62 8.53
N SER A 285 13.04 -4.31 7.65
CA SER A 285 12.43 -5.29 6.76
C SER A 285 13.37 -5.75 5.65
N LEU A 286 14.26 -4.89 5.17
CA LEU A 286 15.23 -5.21 4.11
C LEU A 286 16.17 -6.36 4.45
N ARG A 287 16.37 -6.67 5.74
CA ARG A 287 17.12 -7.87 6.17
C ARG A 287 16.53 -9.17 5.65
N HIS A 288 15.25 -9.19 5.32
CA HIS A 288 14.52 -10.35 4.79
C HIS A 288 14.40 -10.34 3.26
N LEU A 289 15.04 -9.38 2.58
CA LEU A 289 14.96 -9.31 1.13
C LEU A 289 15.61 -10.52 0.45
N LEU A 290 16.74 -10.98 0.96
CA LEU A 290 17.40 -12.16 0.41
C LEU A 290 16.56 -13.44 0.58
N ASP A 291 15.86 -13.58 1.70
CA ASP A 291 14.92 -14.68 1.94
C ASP A 291 13.76 -14.63 0.94
N ALA A 292 13.25 -13.43 0.65
CA ALA A 292 12.22 -13.22 -0.35
C ALA A 292 12.74 -13.57 -1.75
N LEU A 293 13.91 -13.07 -2.15
CA LEU A 293 14.48 -13.30 -3.47
C LEU A 293 14.83 -14.79 -3.72
N ALA A 294 15.14 -15.55 -2.67
CA ALA A 294 15.41 -16.98 -2.75
C ALA A 294 14.14 -17.84 -2.88
N ALA A 295 12.97 -17.27 -2.63
CA ALA A 295 11.70 -17.99 -2.65
C ALA A 295 11.05 -17.93 -4.03
N PRO A 296 10.29 -18.97 -4.43
CA PRO A 296 9.57 -18.96 -5.70
C PRO A 296 8.35 -18.02 -5.72
N GLY A 297 7.96 -17.46 -4.57
CA GLY A 297 6.81 -16.56 -4.40
C GLY A 297 6.43 -16.40 -2.94
N GLY A 298 5.30 -15.73 -2.72
CA GLY A 298 4.73 -15.50 -1.39
C GLY A 298 5.10 -14.14 -0.79
N ILE A 299 4.62 -13.88 0.43
CA ILE A 299 4.77 -12.60 1.12
C ILE A 299 5.75 -12.75 2.29
N PHE A 300 6.63 -11.77 2.46
CA PHE A 300 7.70 -11.69 3.46
C PHE A 300 7.63 -10.36 4.23
N PRO A 301 8.27 -10.27 5.43
CA PRO A 301 8.97 -11.33 6.13
C PRO A 301 8.03 -12.41 6.64
N ARG A 302 8.52 -13.62 6.81
CA ARG A 302 7.79 -14.71 7.47
C ARG A 302 8.37 -14.94 8.86
N GLN A 303 7.50 -14.98 9.86
CA GLN A 303 7.91 -15.19 11.24
C GLN A 303 6.92 -16.09 11.99
N GLU A 304 7.40 -16.77 13.01
CA GLU A 304 6.54 -17.57 13.88
C GLU A 304 5.70 -16.66 14.76
N MET A 305 4.38 -16.86 14.69
CA MET A 305 3.38 -16.12 15.44
C MET A 305 2.50 -17.07 16.20
N GLU A 306 2.15 -16.71 17.43
CA GLU A 306 1.23 -17.45 18.27
C GLU A 306 -0.17 -16.86 18.18
N ILE A 307 -1.16 -17.73 17.95
CA ILE A 307 -2.58 -17.39 18.00
C ILE A 307 -3.09 -17.66 19.42
N ALA A 308 -3.60 -16.63 20.07
CA ALA A 308 -4.27 -16.75 21.37
C ALA A 308 -5.74 -16.35 21.27
N VAL A 309 -6.59 -17.02 22.05
CA VAL A 309 -8.02 -16.73 22.16
C VAL A 309 -8.38 -16.42 23.60
N ASP A 310 -8.92 -15.23 23.81
CA ASP A 310 -9.55 -14.87 25.10
C ASP A 310 -10.93 -15.51 25.19
N HIS A 311 -11.03 -16.58 25.96
CA HIS A 311 -12.28 -17.34 26.13
C HIS A 311 -13.35 -16.57 26.90
N ASP A 312 -12.99 -15.61 27.75
CA ASP A 312 -13.96 -14.80 28.48
C ASP A 312 -14.66 -13.79 27.54
N ARG A 313 -13.95 -13.30 26.55
CA ARG A 313 -14.50 -12.43 25.48
C ARG A 313 -15.20 -13.22 24.38
N CYS A 314 -14.78 -14.45 24.11
CA CYS A 314 -15.31 -15.24 23.01
C CYS A 314 -16.79 -15.58 23.19
N THR A 315 -17.66 -15.11 22.28
CA THR A 315 -19.11 -15.37 22.31
C THR A 315 -19.52 -16.70 21.66
N GLY A 316 -18.58 -17.44 21.08
CA GLY A 316 -18.87 -18.70 20.37
C GLY A 316 -19.61 -18.53 19.05
N CYS A 317 -19.54 -17.35 18.40
CA CYS A 317 -20.26 -17.06 17.15
C CYS A 317 -19.81 -17.88 15.94
N GLY A 318 -18.63 -18.50 15.97
CA GLY A 318 -18.12 -19.39 14.92
C GLY A 318 -17.57 -18.69 13.68
N LEU A 319 -17.59 -17.35 13.56
CA LEU A 319 -17.13 -16.62 12.38
C LEU A 319 -15.67 -16.94 12.03
N CYS A 320 -14.78 -16.99 13.02
CA CYS A 320 -13.37 -17.30 12.80
C CYS A 320 -13.15 -18.70 12.19
N ALA A 321 -13.90 -19.70 12.66
CA ALA A 321 -13.83 -21.06 12.14
C ALA A 321 -14.45 -21.17 10.74
N ALA A 322 -15.49 -20.39 10.44
CA ALA A 322 -16.13 -20.35 9.13
C ALA A 322 -15.26 -19.66 8.06
N HIS A 323 -14.65 -18.53 8.41
CA HIS A 323 -13.83 -17.75 7.47
C HIS A 323 -12.40 -18.31 7.31
N TYR A 324 -11.84 -18.86 8.40
CA TYR A 324 -10.45 -19.36 8.43
C TYR A 324 -10.37 -20.79 8.98
N PRO A 325 -11.03 -21.77 8.30
CA PRO A 325 -11.09 -23.15 8.77
C PRO A 325 -9.73 -23.85 8.83
N ALA A 326 -8.72 -23.35 8.14
CA ALA A 326 -7.34 -23.85 8.20
C ALA A 326 -6.59 -23.40 9.48
N LEU A 327 -7.05 -22.34 10.14
CA LEU A 327 -6.41 -21.77 11.34
C LEU A 327 -7.21 -22.00 12.61
N MET A 328 -8.54 -21.95 12.53
CA MET A 328 -9.45 -21.88 13.66
C MET A 328 -10.49 -22.99 13.63
N GLY A 329 -10.85 -23.47 14.79
CA GLY A 329 -11.95 -24.41 15.02
C GLY A 329 -12.77 -24.01 16.24
N MET A 330 -13.76 -24.81 16.57
CA MET A 330 -14.57 -24.67 17.80
C MET A 330 -14.28 -25.84 18.74
N ASP A 331 -14.24 -25.59 20.04
CA ASP A 331 -14.14 -26.63 21.06
C ASP A 331 -15.50 -27.21 21.42
N GLY A 332 -15.52 -28.18 22.37
CA GLY A 332 -16.74 -28.82 22.86
C GLY A 332 -17.69 -27.89 23.67
N GLN A 333 -17.18 -26.71 24.07
CA GLN A 333 -17.97 -25.68 24.77
C GLN A 333 -18.39 -24.55 23.81
N ARG A 334 -18.24 -24.76 22.51
CA ARG A 334 -18.50 -23.78 21.45
C ARG A 334 -17.68 -22.49 21.58
N ARG A 335 -16.45 -22.59 22.10
CA ARG A 335 -15.47 -21.48 22.08
C ARG A 335 -14.51 -21.66 20.91
N ALA A 336 -14.04 -20.56 20.38
CA ALA A 336 -13.02 -20.57 19.33
C ALA A 336 -11.70 -21.13 19.89
N ARG A 337 -11.03 -21.95 19.10
CA ARG A 337 -9.67 -22.43 19.40
C ARG A 337 -8.81 -22.43 18.14
N PRO A 338 -7.51 -22.13 18.21
CA PRO A 338 -6.62 -22.36 17.11
C PRO A 338 -6.43 -23.86 16.87
N LEU A 339 -6.30 -24.28 15.61
CA LEU A 339 -6.01 -25.66 15.27
C LEU A 339 -4.55 -26.00 15.58
N LYS A 340 -3.66 -25.03 15.45
CA LYS A 340 -2.26 -25.07 15.87
C LYS A 340 -1.96 -23.71 16.54
N MET A 341 -1.20 -23.76 17.65
CA MET A 341 -0.89 -22.55 18.43
C MET A 341 0.03 -21.59 17.68
N VAL A 342 1.06 -22.14 17.02
CA VAL A 342 2.10 -21.37 16.33
C VAL A 342 2.01 -21.61 14.83
N HIS A 343 2.00 -20.53 14.07
CA HIS A 343 2.02 -20.54 12.61
C HIS A 343 3.11 -19.62 12.08
N THR A 344 3.64 -19.94 10.91
CA THR A 344 4.52 -19.03 10.18
C THR A 344 3.67 -18.07 9.37
N PHE A 345 3.62 -16.80 9.76
CA PHE A 345 2.82 -15.76 9.15
C PHE A 345 3.68 -14.70 8.47
N SER A 346 3.15 -14.14 7.40
CA SER A 346 3.58 -12.87 6.82
C SER A 346 2.82 -11.68 7.44
N PRO A 347 3.22 -10.43 7.18
CA PRO A 347 2.44 -9.28 7.63
C PRO A 347 1.00 -9.22 7.10
N ALA A 348 0.70 -9.88 5.98
CA ALA A 348 -0.66 -9.97 5.43
C ALA A 348 -1.56 -10.90 6.27
N ASP A 349 -1.02 -12.01 6.75
CA ASP A 349 -1.79 -13.09 7.38
C ASP A 349 -2.40 -12.71 8.74
N VAL A 350 -1.75 -11.82 9.50
CA VAL A 350 -2.19 -11.46 10.86
C VAL A 350 -3.54 -10.76 10.91
N SER A 351 -4.02 -10.27 9.78
CA SER A 351 -5.32 -9.57 9.67
C SER A 351 -6.51 -10.48 9.92
N PHE A 352 -6.37 -11.81 9.84
CA PHE A 352 -7.45 -12.77 10.09
C PHE A 352 -8.08 -12.61 11.47
N ALA A 353 -7.31 -12.20 12.49
CA ALA A 353 -7.82 -12.00 13.87
C ALA A 353 -8.97 -10.97 13.94
N ARG A 354 -9.05 -10.07 12.95
CA ARG A 354 -10.11 -9.05 12.85
C ARG A 354 -11.48 -9.61 12.46
N CYS A 355 -11.56 -10.87 12.01
CA CYS A 355 -12.85 -11.53 11.79
C CYS A 355 -13.64 -11.70 13.11
N CYS A 356 -12.98 -11.57 14.27
CA CYS A 356 -13.62 -11.69 15.56
C CYS A 356 -14.34 -10.39 15.95
N PRO A 357 -15.69 -10.36 16.02
CA PRO A 357 -16.46 -9.13 16.28
C PRO A 357 -16.28 -8.61 17.71
N VAL A 358 -15.77 -9.44 18.62
CA VAL A 358 -15.51 -9.09 20.02
C VAL A 358 -14.01 -9.02 20.34
N GLU A 359 -13.16 -9.03 19.32
CA GLU A 359 -11.70 -8.92 19.45
C GLU A 359 -11.09 -9.92 20.46
N ALA A 360 -11.62 -11.15 20.46
CA ALA A 360 -11.13 -12.22 21.33
C ALA A 360 -9.89 -12.95 20.78
N ILE A 361 -9.49 -12.69 19.54
CA ILE A 361 -8.33 -13.33 18.89
C ILE A 361 -7.17 -12.36 18.83
N THR A 362 -6.01 -12.78 19.31
CA THR A 362 -4.75 -12.05 19.20
C THR A 362 -3.69 -12.89 18.50
N VAL A 363 -2.78 -12.22 17.78
CA VAL A 363 -1.64 -12.83 17.09
C VAL A 363 -0.39 -12.10 17.54
N ASN A 364 0.50 -12.82 18.23
CA ASN A 364 1.71 -12.26 18.80
C ASN A 364 2.95 -12.94 18.24
N ALA A 365 4.04 -12.19 18.04
CA ALA A 365 5.32 -12.80 17.71
C ALA A 365 5.73 -13.76 18.84
N VAL A 366 6.17 -14.95 18.46
CA VAL A 366 6.78 -15.87 19.42
C VAL A 366 8.08 -15.22 19.90
N ALA A 367 8.18 -15.01 21.23
CA ALA A 367 9.41 -14.49 21.81
C ALA A 367 10.55 -15.44 21.41
N THR A 368 11.52 -14.96 20.65
CA THR A 368 12.77 -15.68 20.43
C THR A 368 13.41 -15.83 21.80
N ARG A 369 13.30 -17.02 22.41
CA ARG A 369 14.24 -17.38 23.49
C ARG A 369 15.62 -17.28 22.89
N ASP A 370 16.46 -16.44 23.48
CA ASP A 370 17.85 -16.33 23.10
C ASP A 370 18.48 -17.74 23.14
N ARG A 371 18.56 -18.40 21.99
CA ARG A 371 19.26 -19.70 21.86
C ARG A 371 20.73 -19.61 22.23
N VAL A 372 21.28 -18.38 22.31
CA VAL A 372 22.67 -18.12 22.72
C VAL A 372 22.88 -18.34 24.23
N GLY A 373 21.82 -18.21 25.08
CA GLY A 373 21.94 -18.47 26.52
C GLY A 373 21.97 -19.96 26.90
N ASP A 374 21.23 -20.80 26.15
CA ASP A 374 21.14 -22.24 26.46
C ASP A 374 22.33 -23.04 25.96
N GLU A 375 23.01 -22.63 24.87
CA GLU A 375 24.24 -23.27 24.41
C GLU A 375 25.43 -22.98 25.31
N LEU A 376 25.50 -21.80 25.93
CA LEU A 376 26.58 -21.49 26.90
C LEU A 376 26.35 -22.15 28.29
N ALA A 377 25.11 -22.46 28.63
CA ALA A 377 24.78 -23.17 29.89
C ALA A 377 25.01 -24.68 29.80
N GLN A 378 25.16 -25.26 28.58
CA GLN A 378 25.50 -26.68 28.36
C GLN A 378 27.02 -26.91 28.19
N LEU A 379 27.83 -25.84 28.14
CA LEU A 379 29.28 -25.90 28.01
C LEU A 379 30.00 -25.46 29.33
N ALA A 380 29.24 -25.16 30.39
CA ALA A 380 29.73 -24.90 31.73
C ALA A 380 29.35 -26.07 32.67
#